data_5c5ebcf79b615e326a68504c63873c6e
#
_entry.id   5c5ebcf79b615e326a68504c63873c6e
#
_cell.length_a   1.000
_cell.length_b   1.000
_cell.length_c   1.000
_cell.angle_alpha   90.00
_cell.angle_beta   90.00
_cell.angle_gamma   90.00
#
_symmetry.space_group_name_H-M   'P 1'
#
loop_
_entity.id
_entity.type
_entity.pdbx_description
1 polymer ?
#
loop_
_entity_poly.entity_id
_entity_poly.type
_entity_poly.pdbx_seq_one_letter_code
_entity_poly.pdbx_strand_id
1 'polypeptide(L)'
;VLIVLALIGLAGGVLPAEQLLGLDQWPVPTRVALLYLVLQMAGALGAGLIQPRLVTWLEHLAPEPAANSRFAPRFIDYTDAARDLQTALELAEREQHRMIRELPCALDPLRTQELAGAEMLPDAERRAASLGLNARIGEFIGDALRETSPGDRLPAVFALQSRNEALRSLQESLHDFVAALVPAGSSVLASGLTESLHLILTVLVDQVCDGQQEEALLRDLTADRSALMENIRAGLMSLAPESRAEGHDHEAQALLLATGIFERAVWLVRQVAFAGR
;
A
#
# COMPACT_ATOMS: atom_id res chain seq x y z
N VAL A 1 35.05 9.77 -8.59
CA VAL A 1 35.97 10.83 -8.13
C VAL A 1 36.93 11.23 -9.26
N LEU A 2 37.66 10.28 -9.91
CA LEU A 2 38.59 10.58 -11.00
C LEU A 2 37.90 11.23 -12.23
N ILE A 3 36.67 10.79 -12.61
CA ILE A 3 35.92 11.36 -13.72
C ILE A 3 35.44 12.78 -13.39
N VAL A 4 35.02 13.02 -12.15
CA VAL A 4 34.60 14.36 -11.69
C VAL A 4 35.81 15.30 -11.62
N LEU A 5 36.94 14.82 -11.16
CA LEU A 5 38.20 15.59 -11.15
C LEU A 5 38.71 15.86 -12.56
N ALA A 6 38.60 14.91 -13.49
CA ALA A 6 38.91 15.12 -14.90
C ALA A 6 37.99 16.14 -15.56
N LEU A 7 36.67 16.10 -15.26
CA LEU A 7 35.67 17.07 -15.75
C LEU A 7 35.89 18.46 -15.16
N ILE A 8 36.25 18.57 -13.87
CA ILE A 8 36.60 19.84 -13.23
C ILE A 8 37.93 20.39 -13.81
N GLY A 9 38.88 19.50 -14.09
CA GLY A 9 40.13 19.88 -14.76
C GLY A 9 39.92 20.36 -16.19
N LEU A 10 38.98 19.76 -16.91
CA LEU A 10 38.58 20.18 -18.25
C LEU A 10 37.82 21.53 -18.22
N ALA A 11 36.89 21.71 -17.28
CA ALA A 11 36.13 22.95 -17.13
C ALA A 11 36.96 24.09 -16.55
N GLY A 12 37.99 23.76 -15.74
CA GLY A 12 38.92 24.76 -15.13
C GLY A 12 40.07 25.20 -16.03
N GLY A 13 40.12 24.75 -17.28
CA GLY A 13 41.16 25.16 -18.25
C GLY A 13 42.57 24.58 -17.96
N VAL A 14 42.67 23.61 -17.06
CA VAL A 14 43.94 22.99 -16.66
C VAL A 14 44.42 21.96 -17.70
N LEU A 15 43.52 21.40 -18.47
CA LEU A 15 43.83 20.52 -19.60
C LEU A 15 43.41 21.18 -20.91
N PRO A 16 44.27 21.32 -21.92
CA PRO A 16 43.91 21.90 -23.21
C PRO A 16 43.11 20.89 -24.02
N ALA A 17 41.81 20.70 -23.62
CA ALA A 17 40.88 19.80 -24.30
C ALA A 17 40.68 20.13 -25.77
N GLU A 18 40.85 21.41 -26.11
CA GLU A 18 40.79 21.91 -27.49
C GLU A 18 41.92 21.36 -28.38
N GLN A 19 43.12 21.21 -27.82
CA GLN A 19 44.29 20.63 -28.55
C GLN A 19 44.22 19.12 -28.68
N LEU A 20 43.67 18.43 -27.68
CA LEU A 20 43.54 16.96 -27.65
C LEU A 20 42.47 16.45 -28.67
N LEU A 21 41.43 17.22 -28.95
CA LEU A 21 40.36 16.85 -29.82
C LEU A 21 40.41 17.50 -31.21
N GLY A 22 41.44 18.30 -31.51
CA GLY A 22 41.63 18.94 -32.82
C GLY A 22 40.49 19.90 -33.20
N LEU A 23 39.85 20.49 -32.19
CA LEU A 23 38.64 21.34 -32.39
C LEU A 23 38.95 22.75 -32.84
N ASP A 24 40.23 23.13 -32.95
CA ASP A 24 40.64 24.49 -33.27
C ASP A 24 40.14 25.01 -34.63
N GLN A 25 39.83 24.11 -35.54
CA GLN A 25 39.34 24.44 -36.89
C GLN A 25 37.81 24.54 -36.98
N TRP A 26 37.06 24.31 -35.89
CA TRP A 26 35.59 24.27 -35.93
C TRP A 26 34.98 25.59 -35.45
N PRO A 27 33.79 26.00 -36.00
CA PRO A 27 33.09 27.18 -35.53
C PRO A 27 32.77 27.11 -34.03
N VAL A 28 32.89 28.24 -33.36
CA VAL A 28 32.67 28.35 -31.91
C VAL A 28 31.34 27.71 -31.44
N PRO A 29 30.18 27.90 -32.12
CA PRO A 29 28.93 27.26 -31.71
C PRO A 29 29.00 25.71 -31.72
N THR A 30 29.70 25.13 -32.70
CA THR A 30 29.85 23.68 -32.85
C THR A 30 30.76 23.11 -31.76
N ARG A 31 31.78 23.82 -31.31
CA ARG A 31 32.65 23.43 -30.21
C ARG A 31 31.87 23.37 -28.91
N VAL A 32 31.05 24.37 -28.61
CA VAL A 32 30.21 24.44 -27.43
C VAL A 32 29.17 23.29 -27.43
N ALA A 33 28.52 23.03 -28.56
CA ALA A 33 27.57 21.96 -28.69
C ALA A 33 28.21 20.56 -28.49
N LEU A 34 29.42 20.34 -29.03
CA LEU A 34 30.15 19.11 -28.87
C LEU A 34 30.59 18.87 -27.41
N LEU A 35 31.14 19.91 -26.77
CA LEU A 35 31.53 19.86 -25.35
C LEU A 35 30.33 19.54 -24.46
N TYR A 36 29.16 20.16 -24.74
CA TYR A 36 27.92 19.87 -24.03
C TYR A 36 27.47 18.43 -24.22
N LEU A 37 27.53 17.91 -25.46
CA LEU A 37 27.18 16.53 -25.76
C LEU A 37 28.10 15.53 -25.03
N VAL A 38 29.41 15.78 -25.04
CA VAL A 38 30.38 14.93 -24.34
C VAL A 38 30.13 14.97 -22.83
N LEU A 39 29.82 16.12 -22.25
CA LEU A 39 29.51 16.27 -20.83
C LEU A 39 28.23 15.51 -20.46
N GLN A 40 27.20 15.58 -21.29
CA GLN A 40 25.94 14.85 -21.10
C GLN A 40 26.15 13.34 -21.18
N MET A 41 26.90 12.85 -22.18
CA MET A 41 27.20 11.44 -22.30
C MET A 41 28.08 10.91 -21.14
N ALA A 42 29.09 11.69 -20.72
CA ALA A 42 29.92 11.33 -19.57
C ALA A 42 29.10 11.32 -18.26
N GLY A 43 28.16 12.26 -18.10
CA GLY A 43 27.22 12.29 -16.98
C GLY A 43 26.30 11.08 -16.95
N ALA A 44 25.69 10.73 -18.08
CA ALA A 44 24.82 9.56 -18.22
C ALA A 44 25.55 8.24 -17.96
N LEU A 45 26.75 8.06 -18.53
CA LEU A 45 27.60 6.90 -18.29
C LEU A 45 28.05 6.83 -16.82
N GLY A 46 28.44 7.97 -16.24
CA GLY A 46 28.83 8.05 -14.83
C GLY A 46 27.69 7.67 -13.89
N ALA A 47 26.48 8.19 -14.15
CA ALA A 47 25.30 7.84 -13.39
C ALA A 47 24.97 6.33 -13.52
N GLY A 48 25.00 5.76 -14.74
CA GLY A 48 24.74 4.35 -14.98
C GLY A 48 25.74 3.41 -14.30
N LEU A 49 27.00 3.80 -14.19
CA LEU A 49 28.04 3.02 -13.51
C LEU A 49 27.95 3.11 -11.96
N ILE A 50 27.44 4.23 -11.44
CA ILE A 50 27.34 4.45 -9.99
C ILE A 50 26.02 3.92 -9.45
N GLN A 51 24.95 3.92 -10.27
CA GLN A 51 23.61 3.51 -9.87
C GLN A 51 23.56 2.15 -9.13
N PRO A 52 24.13 1.04 -9.63
CA PRO A 52 24.06 -0.24 -8.92
C PRO A 52 24.78 -0.20 -7.56
N ARG A 53 25.88 0.53 -7.44
CA ARG A 53 26.59 0.69 -6.18
C ARG A 53 25.86 1.61 -5.21
N LEU A 54 25.21 2.64 -5.73
CA LEU A 54 24.41 3.57 -4.92
C LEU A 54 23.18 2.87 -4.35
N VAL A 55 22.51 2.01 -5.14
CA VAL A 55 21.38 1.18 -4.68
C VAL A 55 21.86 0.25 -3.57
N THR A 56 22.92 -0.52 -3.78
CA THR A 56 23.46 -1.42 -2.73
C THR A 56 23.89 -0.67 -1.47
N TRP A 57 24.42 0.53 -1.61
CA TRP A 57 24.81 1.36 -0.49
C TRP A 57 23.60 1.94 0.26
N LEU A 58 22.55 2.33 -0.46
CA LEU A 58 21.26 2.76 0.11
C LEU A 58 20.55 1.60 0.83
N GLU A 59 20.57 0.39 0.27
CA GLU A 59 20.05 -0.83 0.91
C GLU A 59 20.82 -1.16 2.21
N HIS A 60 22.11 -0.85 2.27
CA HIS A 60 22.93 -1.02 3.49
C HIS A 60 22.64 0.04 4.56
N LEU A 61 22.32 1.29 4.13
CA LEU A 61 21.98 2.39 5.03
C LEU A 61 20.53 2.34 5.53
N ALA A 62 19.63 1.82 4.73
CA ALA A 62 18.24 1.58 5.07
C ALA A 62 17.91 0.12 4.74
N PRO A 63 18.40 -0.84 5.56
CA PRO A 63 18.01 -2.23 5.38
C PRO A 63 16.49 -2.31 5.45
N GLU A 64 15.86 -2.93 4.45
CA GLU A 64 14.43 -3.23 4.53
C GLU A 64 14.19 -3.94 5.87
N PRO A 65 13.29 -3.43 6.70
CA PRO A 65 13.07 -4.03 8.01
C PRO A 65 12.66 -5.49 7.82
N ALA A 66 13.48 -6.41 8.32
CA ALA A 66 13.27 -7.87 8.25
C ALA A 66 11.94 -8.34 8.88
N ALA A 67 11.25 -7.44 9.56
CA ALA A 67 10.00 -7.65 10.28
C ALA A 67 8.78 -7.84 9.37
N ASN A 68 8.83 -7.55 8.09
CA ASN A 68 7.65 -7.57 7.22
C ASN A 68 7.52 -8.83 6.35
N SER A 69 8.02 -9.99 6.83
CA SER A 69 7.86 -11.26 6.12
C SER A 69 6.39 -11.63 5.83
N ARG A 70 5.43 -11.11 6.63
CA ARG A 70 3.99 -11.30 6.41
C ARG A 70 3.49 -10.58 5.16
N PHE A 71 4.02 -9.38 4.86
CA PHE A 71 3.64 -8.57 3.69
C PHE A 71 4.68 -8.61 2.57
N ALA A 72 5.73 -9.42 2.69
CA ALA A 72 6.62 -9.70 1.57
C ALA A 72 5.86 -10.46 0.48
N PRO A 73 5.99 -10.12 -0.81
CA PRO A 73 5.36 -10.86 -1.89
C PRO A 73 5.84 -12.32 -1.87
N ARG A 74 4.93 -13.26 -2.09
CA ARG A 74 5.25 -14.71 -2.13
C ARG A 74 4.98 -15.32 -3.48
N PHE A 75 3.94 -14.88 -4.15
CA PHE A 75 3.47 -15.45 -5.40
C PHE A 75 3.82 -14.59 -6.60
N ILE A 76 4.01 -13.28 -6.42
CA ILE A 76 4.24 -12.30 -7.50
C ILE A 76 5.70 -11.88 -7.66
N ASP A 77 6.64 -12.57 -7.00
CA ASP A 77 8.07 -12.26 -7.07
C ASP A 77 8.77 -12.86 -8.32
N TYR A 78 8.03 -13.62 -9.12
CA TYR A 78 8.55 -14.31 -10.31
C TYR A 78 8.30 -13.50 -11.58
N THR A 79 9.31 -12.80 -12.06
CA THR A 79 9.28 -11.99 -13.30
C THR A 79 8.87 -12.81 -14.54
N ASP A 80 9.20 -14.09 -14.60
CA ASP A 80 8.84 -14.95 -15.72
C ASP A 80 7.36 -15.34 -15.76
N ALA A 81 6.67 -15.28 -14.61
CA ALA A 81 5.24 -15.59 -14.53
C ALA A 81 4.35 -14.54 -15.20
N ALA A 82 4.83 -13.30 -15.36
CA ALA A 82 4.12 -12.24 -16.08
C ALA A 82 3.96 -12.51 -17.59
N ARG A 83 4.72 -13.45 -18.14
CA ARG A 83 4.65 -13.81 -19.58
C ARG A 83 3.41 -14.61 -19.96
N ASP A 84 2.79 -15.30 -19.00
CA ASP A 84 1.51 -15.97 -19.21
C ASP A 84 0.43 -15.29 -18.36
N LEU A 85 -0.48 -14.59 -19.02
CA LEU A 85 -1.54 -13.83 -18.36
C LEU A 85 -2.40 -14.68 -17.42
N GLN A 86 -2.68 -15.96 -17.79
CA GLN A 86 -3.45 -16.86 -16.95
C GLN A 86 -2.74 -17.10 -15.62
N THR A 87 -1.49 -17.52 -15.70
CA THR A 87 -0.65 -17.78 -14.52
C THR A 87 -0.48 -16.52 -13.68
N ALA A 88 -0.27 -15.37 -14.31
CA ALA A 88 -0.15 -14.08 -13.62
C ALA A 88 -1.41 -13.73 -12.82
N LEU A 89 -2.59 -13.89 -13.42
CA LEU A 89 -3.86 -13.62 -12.74
C LEU A 89 -4.09 -14.57 -11.56
N GLU A 90 -3.79 -15.88 -11.72
CA GLU A 90 -3.88 -16.86 -10.64
C GLU A 90 -2.94 -16.55 -9.46
N LEU A 91 -1.71 -16.12 -9.77
CA LEU A 91 -0.74 -15.75 -8.74
C LEU A 91 -1.13 -14.46 -8.02
N ALA A 92 -1.61 -13.45 -8.76
CA ALA A 92 -2.12 -12.22 -8.16
C ALA A 92 -3.35 -12.48 -7.28
N GLU A 93 -4.25 -13.38 -7.69
CA GLU A 93 -5.41 -13.77 -6.89
C GLU A 93 -4.99 -14.47 -5.59
N ARG A 94 -4.02 -15.39 -5.65
CA ARG A 94 -3.45 -16.04 -4.45
C ARG A 94 -2.83 -15.03 -3.48
N GLU A 95 -2.14 -14.03 -4.00
CA GLU A 95 -1.57 -12.95 -3.19
C GLU A 95 -2.67 -12.11 -2.53
N GLN A 96 -3.75 -11.78 -3.25
CA GLN A 96 -4.92 -11.10 -2.69
C GLN A 96 -5.60 -11.93 -1.60
N HIS A 97 -5.77 -13.24 -1.80
CA HIS A 97 -6.33 -14.13 -0.77
C HIS A 97 -5.47 -14.15 0.50
N ARG A 98 -4.14 -14.14 0.35
CA ARG A 98 -3.23 -14.03 1.48
C ARG A 98 -3.42 -12.72 2.24
N MET A 99 -3.56 -11.59 1.52
CA MET A 99 -3.83 -10.30 2.14
C MET A 99 -5.19 -10.26 2.86
N ILE A 100 -6.23 -10.87 2.28
CA ILE A 100 -7.55 -10.96 2.91
C ILE A 100 -7.47 -11.72 4.23
N ARG A 101 -6.69 -12.80 4.31
CA ARG A 101 -6.49 -13.56 5.56
C ARG A 101 -5.84 -12.74 6.68
N GLU A 102 -5.05 -11.73 6.35
CA GLU A 102 -4.39 -10.86 7.33
C GLU A 102 -5.28 -9.70 7.80
N LEU A 103 -6.44 -9.42 7.16
CA LEU A 103 -7.29 -8.28 7.51
C LEU A 103 -7.82 -8.32 8.94
N PRO A 104 -8.28 -9.47 9.51
CA PRO A 104 -8.76 -9.51 10.88
C PRO A 104 -7.69 -9.11 11.91
N CYS A 105 -6.41 -9.44 11.64
CA CYS A 105 -5.28 -9.09 12.51
C CYS A 105 -5.02 -7.58 12.59
N ALA A 106 -5.58 -6.78 11.67
CA ALA A 106 -5.48 -5.32 11.75
C ALA A 106 -6.19 -4.75 13.00
N LEU A 107 -7.17 -5.47 13.55
CA LEU A 107 -7.93 -5.08 14.74
C LEU A 107 -7.33 -5.57 16.06
N ASP A 108 -6.27 -6.39 16.03
CA ASP A 108 -5.63 -6.93 17.22
C ASP A 108 -5.23 -5.85 18.24
N PRO A 109 -4.71 -4.66 17.86
CA PRO A 109 -4.38 -3.62 18.84
C PRO A 109 -5.55 -3.16 19.71
N LEU A 110 -6.79 -3.29 19.22
CA LEU A 110 -8.01 -2.90 19.96
C LEU A 110 -8.57 -4.08 20.78
N ARG A 111 -8.25 -5.32 20.40
CA ARG A 111 -8.80 -6.54 21.03
C ARG A 111 -7.90 -7.13 22.10
N THR A 112 -6.60 -6.93 21.98
CA THR A 112 -5.59 -7.57 22.83
C THR A 112 -4.92 -6.58 23.77
N GLN A 113 -5.71 -5.90 24.64
CA GLN A 113 -5.12 -5.13 25.73
C GLN A 113 -4.32 -6.00 26.72
N GLU A 114 -4.49 -7.35 26.69
CA GLU A 114 -3.81 -8.29 27.59
C GLU A 114 -2.54 -8.93 26.99
N LEU A 115 -2.29 -8.83 25.68
CA LEU A 115 -1.11 -9.45 25.02
C LEU A 115 0.03 -8.43 24.81
N ALA A 116 0.36 -7.68 25.83
CA ALA A 116 1.49 -6.71 25.85
C ALA A 116 2.88 -7.38 25.78
N GLY A 117 3.05 -8.51 25.11
CA GLY A 117 4.30 -9.25 25.00
C GLY A 117 4.62 -9.79 23.62
N ALA A 118 3.71 -9.73 22.66
CA ALA A 118 4.02 -10.08 21.28
C ALA A 118 4.74 -8.90 20.61
N GLU A 119 5.79 -9.18 19.89
CA GLU A 119 6.54 -8.25 19.04
C GLU A 119 5.63 -7.76 17.90
N MET A 120 4.71 -6.82 18.22
CA MET A 120 3.83 -6.21 17.25
C MET A 120 4.61 -5.12 16.55
N LEU A 121 4.67 -5.22 15.21
CA LEU A 121 5.19 -4.16 14.36
C LEU A 121 4.50 -2.83 14.69
N PRO A 122 5.24 -1.72 14.72
CA PRO A 122 4.67 -0.38 14.77
C PRO A 122 3.57 -0.24 13.70
N ASP A 123 2.44 0.35 14.06
CA ASP A 123 1.27 0.45 13.17
C ASP A 123 1.62 1.12 11.84
N ALA A 124 2.48 2.13 11.85
CA ALA A 124 2.96 2.81 10.65
C ALA A 124 3.75 1.89 9.70
N GLU A 125 4.58 1.00 10.21
CA GLU A 125 5.36 0.05 9.40
C GLU A 125 4.44 -1.03 8.81
N ARG A 126 3.50 -1.55 9.58
CA ARG A 126 2.50 -2.51 9.10
C ARG A 126 1.63 -1.90 8.02
N ARG A 127 1.18 -0.64 8.19
CA ARG A 127 0.44 0.12 7.18
C ARG A 127 1.26 0.27 5.90
N ALA A 128 2.50 0.73 5.99
CA ALA A 128 3.37 0.92 4.84
C ALA A 128 3.62 -0.41 4.09
N ALA A 129 3.85 -1.51 4.81
CA ALA A 129 4.09 -2.82 4.23
C ALA A 129 2.85 -3.38 3.51
N SER A 130 1.67 -3.27 4.11
CA SER A 130 0.43 -3.74 3.50
C SER A 130 0.05 -2.95 2.24
N LEU A 131 0.19 -1.63 2.27
CA LEU A 131 -0.03 -0.77 1.10
C LEU A 131 1.03 -1.01 0.01
N GLY A 132 2.28 -1.25 0.40
CA GLY A 132 3.36 -1.61 -0.52
C GLY A 132 3.08 -2.90 -1.27
N LEU A 133 2.55 -3.93 -0.59
CA LEU A 133 2.16 -5.18 -1.24
C LEU A 133 1.00 -4.98 -2.24
N ASN A 134 -0.02 -4.18 -1.88
CA ASN A 134 -1.09 -3.81 -2.81
C ASN A 134 -0.57 -3.13 -4.08
N ALA A 135 0.37 -2.20 -3.94
CA ALA A 135 0.99 -1.52 -5.08
C ALA A 135 1.72 -2.53 -5.98
N ARG A 136 2.48 -3.45 -5.39
CA ARG A 136 3.20 -4.51 -6.13
C ARG A 136 2.27 -5.46 -6.88
N ILE A 137 1.11 -5.82 -6.30
CA ILE A 137 0.10 -6.62 -6.99
C ILE A 137 -0.43 -5.85 -8.21
N GLY A 138 -0.72 -4.56 -8.05
CA GLY A 138 -1.18 -3.71 -9.15
C GLY A 138 -0.14 -3.59 -10.27
N GLU A 139 1.13 -3.39 -9.94
CA GLU A 139 2.25 -3.35 -10.89
C GLU A 139 2.40 -4.68 -11.63
N PHE A 140 2.37 -5.81 -10.90
CA PHE A 140 2.48 -7.15 -11.49
C PHE A 140 1.35 -7.45 -12.50
N ILE A 141 0.11 -7.09 -12.18
CA ILE A 141 -1.03 -7.21 -13.12
C ILE A 141 -0.81 -6.29 -14.32
N GLY A 142 -0.31 -5.06 -14.11
CA GLY A 142 0.01 -4.10 -15.16
C GLY A 142 1.11 -4.60 -16.10
N ASP A 143 2.15 -5.25 -15.58
CA ASP A 143 3.24 -5.82 -16.36
C ASP A 143 2.76 -7.01 -17.21
N ALA A 144 1.96 -7.91 -16.63
CA ALA A 144 1.35 -9.01 -17.37
C ALA A 144 0.49 -8.53 -18.55
N LEU A 145 -0.23 -7.40 -18.38
CA LEU A 145 -1.01 -6.79 -19.45
C LEU A 145 -0.18 -6.15 -20.56
N ARG A 146 1.03 -5.66 -20.23
CA ARG A 146 1.94 -5.10 -21.25
C ARG A 146 2.57 -6.19 -22.11
N GLU A 147 2.85 -7.35 -21.51
CA GLU A 147 3.50 -8.45 -22.21
C GLU A 147 2.52 -9.30 -23.05
N THR A 148 1.25 -9.36 -22.63
CA THR A 148 0.24 -10.24 -23.25
C THR A 148 -1.05 -9.49 -23.52
N SER A 149 -1.61 -9.68 -24.73
CA SER A 149 -2.94 -9.14 -25.05
C SER A 149 -4.02 -9.83 -24.21
N PRO A 150 -4.88 -9.10 -23.48
CA PRO A 150 -5.84 -9.68 -22.54
C PRO A 150 -6.95 -10.51 -23.22
N GLY A 151 -7.29 -10.23 -24.50
CA GLY A 151 -8.34 -10.95 -25.20
C GLY A 151 -9.63 -11.10 -24.40
N ASP A 152 -10.17 -12.32 -24.34
CA ASP A 152 -11.39 -12.66 -23.60
C ASP A 152 -11.25 -12.58 -22.06
N ARG A 153 -10.03 -12.38 -21.53
CA ARG A 153 -9.73 -12.33 -20.10
C ARG A 153 -9.83 -10.92 -19.50
N LEU A 154 -10.10 -9.92 -20.33
CA LEU A 154 -10.22 -8.54 -19.89
C LEU A 154 -11.18 -8.35 -18.68
N PRO A 155 -12.36 -9.00 -18.61
CA PRO A 155 -13.23 -8.91 -17.44
C PRO A 155 -12.57 -9.44 -16.14
N ALA A 156 -11.82 -10.54 -16.22
CA ALA A 156 -11.12 -11.11 -15.08
C ALA A 156 -10.00 -10.17 -14.57
N VAL A 157 -9.29 -9.53 -15.48
CA VAL A 157 -8.28 -8.51 -15.14
C VAL A 157 -8.92 -7.34 -14.39
N PHE A 158 -10.02 -6.78 -14.92
CA PHE A 158 -10.72 -5.68 -14.27
C PHE A 158 -11.29 -6.07 -12.90
N ALA A 159 -11.83 -7.28 -12.77
CA ALA A 159 -12.31 -7.79 -11.49
C ALA A 159 -11.18 -7.86 -10.45
N LEU A 160 -10.01 -8.36 -10.86
CA LEU A 160 -8.85 -8.47 -9.98
C LEU A 160 -8.27 -7.10 -9.60
N GLN A 161 -8.20 -6.16 -10.56
CA GLN A 161 -7.76 -4.79 -10.29
C GLN A 161 -8.75 -4.06 -9.37
N SER A 162 -10.05 -4.18 -9.62
CA SER A 162 -11.09 -3.59 -8.78
C SER A 162 -11.05 -4.14 -7.35
N ARG A 163 -10.84 -5.45 -7.20
CA ARG A 163 -10.65 -6.08 -5.89
C ARG A 163 -9.40 -5.56 -5.20
N ASN A 164 -8.29 -5.38 -5.92
CA ASN A 164 -7.05 -4.86 -5.37
C ASN A 164 -7.22 -3.43 -4.83
N GLU A 165 -7.92 -2.57 -5.54
CA GLU A 165 -8.21 -1.20 -5.11
C GLU A 165 -9.16 -1.16 -3.91
N ALA A 166 -10.17 -2.03 -3.90
CA ALA A 166 -11.08 -2.18 -2.76
C ALA A 166 -10.33 -2.69 -1.52
N LEU A 167 -9.41 -3.64 -1.67
CA LEU A 167 -8.54 -4.14 -0.59
C LEU A 167 -7.64 -3.05 -0.03
N ARG A 168 -7.02 -2.25 -0.89
CA ARG A 168 -6.22 -1.10 -0.47
C ARG A 168 -7.02 -0.12 0.36
N SER A 169 -8.19 0.28 -0.15
CA SER A 169 -9.09 1.20 0.55
C SER A 169 -9.61 0.63 1.88
N LEU A 170 -9.84 -0.70 1.93
CA LEU A 170 -10.24 -1.39 3.16
C LEU A 170 -9.10 -1.39 4.19
N GLN A 171 -7.87 -1.70 3.79
CA GLN A 171 -6.71 -1.63 4.69
C GLN A 171 -6.51 -0.22 5.25
N GLU A 172 -6.59 0.81 4.42
CA GLU A 172 -6.54 2.21 4.88
C GLU A 172 -7.64 2.49 5.89
N SER A 173 -8.89 2.08 5.61
CA SER A 173 -10.02 2.28 6.52
C SER A 173 -9.86 1.53 7.84
N LEU A 174 -9.27 0.32 7.85
CA LEU A 174 -9.00 -0.42 9.09
C LEU A 174 -7.94 0.27 9.94
N HIS A 175 -6.88 0.81 9.34
CA HIS A 175 -5.88 1.59 10.06
C HIS A 175 -6.49 2.88 10.65
N ASP A 176 -7.30 3.58 9.88
CA ASP A 176 -7.98 4.80 10.33
C ASP A 176 -8.98 4.47 11.46
N PHE A 177 -9.66 3.32 11.40
CA PHE A 177 -10.56 2.84 12.43
C PHE A 177 -9.82 2.56 13.75
N VAL A 178 -8.69 1.86 13.70
CA VAL A 178 -7.84 1.61 14.86
C VAL A 178 -7.35 2.93 15.45
N ALA A 179 -6.82 3.82 14.62
CA ALA A 179 -6.33 5.13 15.06
C ALA A 179 -7.42 6.00 15.70
N ALA A 180 -8.65 5.94 15.19
CA ALA A 180 -9.80 6.66 15.73
C ALA A 180 -10.24 6.11 17.10
N LEU A 181 -10.14 4.79 17.32
CA LEU A 181 -10.61 4.16 18.56
C LEU A 181 -9.58 4.11 19.69
N VAL A 182 -8.29 4.22 19.39
CA VAL A 182 -7.24 4.26 20.45
C VAL A 182 -7.52 5.32 21.52
N PRO A 183 -7.96 6.55 21.19
CA PRO A 183 -8.31 7.56 22.21
C PRO A 183 -9.60 7.25 22.99
N ALA A 184 -10.52 6.46 22.43
CA ALA A 184 -11.80 6.10 23.06
C ALA A 184 -11.64 5.06 24.19
N GLY A 185 -10.45 4.49 24.34
CA GLY A 185 -10.16 3.51 25.37
C GLY A 185 -11.04 2.24 25.29
N SER A 186 -11.41 1.68 26.45
CA SER A 186 -12.19 0.46 26.59
C SER A 186 -13.71 0.69 26.68
N SER A 187 -14.26 1.63 25.92
CA SER A 187 -15.70 1.87 25.93
C SER A 187 -16.47 0.66 25.35
N VAL A 188 -17.64 0.37 25.93
CA VAL A 188 -18.50 -0.75 25.48
C VAL A 188 -18.86 -0.63 24.01
N LEU A 189 -19.08 0.59 23.53
CA LEU A 189 -19.40 0.85 22.12
C LEU A 189 -18.18 0.62 21.21
N ALA A 190 -16.98 1.08 21.61
CA ALA A 190 -15.75 0.82 20.87
C ALA A 190 -15.48 -0.67 20.75
N SER A 191 -15.61 -1.43 21.83
CA SER A 191 -15.49 -2.88 21.83
C SER A 191 -16.53 -3.55 20.94
N GLY A 192 -17.80 -3.12 20.99
CA GLY A 192 -18.89 -3.65 20.16
C GLY A 192 -18.66 -3.42 18.67
N LEU A 193 -18.18 -2.23 18.27
CA LEU A 193 -17.83 -1.92 16.88
C LEU A 193 -16.64 -2.76 16.42
N THR A 194 -15.61 -2.92 17.25
CA THR A 194 -14.41 -3.70 16.95
C THR A 194 -14.75 -5.18 16.74
N GLU A 195 -15.51 -5.79 17.66
CA GLU A 195 -15.90 -7.20 17.54
C GLU A 195 -16.83 -7.44 16.35
N SER A 196 -17.75 -6.52 16.08
CA SER A 196 -18.62 -6.60 14.90
C SER A 196 -17.80 -6.54 13.60
N LEU A 197 -16.82 -5.65 13.50
CA LEU A 197 -15.99 -5.53 12.31
C LEU A 197 -15.08 -6.77 12.17
N HIS A 198 -14.51 -7.26 13.28
CA HIS A 198 -13.71 -8.48 13.26
C HIS A 198 -14.51 -9.69 12.77
N LEU A 199 -15.76 -9.87 13.22
CA LEU A 199 -16.65 -10.92 12.75
C LEU A 199 -16.90 -10.82 11.24
N ILE A 200 -17.20 -9.61 10.74
CA ILE A 200 -17.42 -9.38 9.31
C ILE A 200 -16.16 -9.73 8.50
N LEU A 201 -14.98 -9.36 8.96
CA LEU A 201 -13.72 -9.68 8.30
C LEU A 201 -13.42 -11.20 8.33
N THR A 202 -13.74 -11.88 9.41
CA THR A 202 -13.59 -13.34 9.51
C THR A 202 -14.50 -14.06 8.51
N VAL A 203 -15.77 -13.67 8.42
CA VAL A 203 -16.71 -14.22 7.42
C VAL A 203 -16.25 -13.90 5.99
N LEU A 204 -15.65 -12.75 5.76
CA LEU A 204 -15.03 -12.43 4.46
C LEU A 204 -13.91 -13.42 4.12
N VAL A 205 -13.03 -13.74 5.07
CA VAL A 205 -11.95 -14.75 4.89
C VAL A 205 -12.54 -16.10 4.53
N ASP A 206 -13.50 -16.59 5.29
CA ASP A 206 -14.16 -17.89 5.09
C ASP A 206 -14.81 -17.97 3.70
N GLN A 207 -15.51 -16.88 3.28
CA GLN A 207 -16.18 -16.80 1.98
C GLN A 207 -15.22 -16.76 0.80
N VAL A 208 -14.15 -15.94 0.89
CA VAL A 208 -13.27 -15.66 -0.27
C VAL A 208 -12.11 -16.64 -0.36
N CYS A 209 -11.51 -16.98 0.77
CA CYS A 209 -10.28 -17.77 0.80
C CYS A 209 -10.50 -19.25 1.01
N ASP A 210 -11.51 -19.65 1.78
CA ASP A 210 -11.74 -21.03 2.18
C ASP A 210 -12.91 -21.67 1.43
N GLY A 211 -13.57 -20.90 0.56
CA GLY A 211 -14.64 -21.37 -0.34
C GLY A 211 -15.90 -21.83 0.41
N GLN A 212 -16.07 -21.41 1.66
CA GLN A 212 -17.29 -21.68 2.41
C GLN A 212 -18.44 -20.86 1.82
N GLN A 213 -19.63 -21.47 1.74
CA GLN A 213 -20.80 -20.80 1.16
C GLN A 213 -21.46 -19.86 2.17
N GLU A 214 -20.69 -18.89 2.68
CA GLU A 214 -21.15 -17.89 3.65
C GLU A 214 -21.69 -16.61 2.98
N GLU A 215 -21.99 -16.68 1.68
CA GLU A 215 -22.43 -15.52 0.90
C GLU A 215 -23.70 -14.86 1.46
N ALA A 216 -24.66 -15.66 1.89
CA ALA A 216 -25.92 -15.14 2.47
C ALA A 216 -25.65 -14.45 3.81
N LEU A 217 -24.81 -15.03 4.66
CA LEU A 217 -24.40 -14.45 5.93
C LEU A 217 -23.64 -13.15 5.72
N LEU A 218 -22.67 -13.13 4.80
CA LEU A 218 -21.89 -11.93 4.50
C LEU A 218 -22.77 -10.81 3.94
N ARG A 219 -23.73 -11.13 3.08
CA ARG A 219 -24.72 -10.14 2.59
C ARG A 219 -25.55 -9.55 3.71
N ASP A 220 -26.00 -10.37 4.66
CA ASP A 220 -26.77 -9.94 5.81
C ASP A 220 -25.94 -9.08 6.77
N LEU A 221 -24.71 -9.52 7.08
CA LEU A 221 -23.79 -8.77 7.93
C LEU A 221 -23.35 -7.44 7.32
N THR A 222 -23.28 -7.34 5.99
CA THR A 222 -22.93 -6.12 5.26
C THR A 222 -24.15 -5.37 4.70
N ALA A 223 -25.37 -5.73 5.13
CA ALA A 223 -26.58 -5.01 4.78
C ALA A 223 -26.52 -3.57 5.28
N ASP A 224 -27.31 -2.70 4.64
CA ASP A 224 -27.38 -1.29 5.01
C ASP A 224 -27.88 -1.14 6.47
N ARG A 225 -27.00 -0.59 7.32
CA ARG A 225 -27.26 -0.30 8.73
C ARG A 225 -27.18 1.20 9.05
N SER A 226 -27.32 2.04 8.03
CA SER A 226 -27.22 3.51 8.16
C SER A 226 -28.16 4.04 9.25
N ALA A 227 -29.41 3.54 9.33
CA ALA A 227 -30.35 3.94 10.34
C ALA A 227 -29.90 3.58 11.77
N LEU A 228 -29.27 2.42 11.95
CA LEU A 228 -28.70 2.03 13.27
C LEU A 228 -27.53 2.93 13.64
N MET A 229 -26.63 3.19 12.70
CA MET A 229 -25.46 4.06 12.92
C MET A 229 -25.88 5.51 13.18
N GLU A 230 -26.92 5.99 12.49
CA GLU A 230 -27.49 7.33 12.74
C GLU A 230 -28.08 7.44 14.16
N ASN A 231 -28.79 6.42 14.61
CA ASN A 231 -29.30 6.39 16.00
C ASN A 231 -28.15 6.39 17.03
N ILE A 232 -27.07 5.67 16.79
CA ILE A 232 -25.87 5.67 17.66
C ILE A 232 -25.26 7.08 17.69
N ARG A 233 -25.07 7.71 16.53
CA ARG A 233 -24.52 9.08 16.43
C ARG A 233 -25.42 10.09 17.14
N ALA A 234 -26.74 10.02 16.94
CA ALA A 234 -27.69 10.89 17.63
C ALA A 234 -27.62 10.70 19.16
N GLY A 235 -27.50 9.46 19.62
CA GLY A 235 -27.29 9.14 21.03
C GLY A 235 -26.00 9.76 21.59
N LEU A 236 -24.87 9.61 20.89
CA LEU A 236 -23.60 10.21 21.28
C LEU A 236 -23.68 11.75 21.34
N MET A 237 -24.32 12.38 20.36
CA MET A 237 -24.49 13.83 20.32
C MET A 237 -25.40 14.33 21.45
N SER A 238 -26.41 13.56 21.88
CA SER A 238 -27.31 13.95 22.97
C SER A 238 -26.64 13.89 24.35
N LEU A 239 -25.65 13.04 24.53
CA LEU A 239 -24.89 12.90 25.79
C LEU A 239 -23.86 14.03 25.99
N ALA A 240 -23.42 14.68 24.92
CA ALA A 240 -22.35 15.68 24.94
C ALA A 240 -22.65 16.95 25.77
N PRO A 241 -23.89 17.46 25.94
CA PRO A 241 -24.14 18.70 26.69
C PRO A 241 -24.02 18.58 28.21
N GLU A 242 -24.31 17.40 28.76
CA GLU A 242 -24.40 17.21 30.20
C GLU A 242 -23.10 16.73 30.88
N SER A 243 -22.20 16.13 30.08
CA SER A 243 -20.97 15.48 30.54
C SER A 243 -19.70 16.24 30.19
N ARG A 244 -19.72 17.57 30.13
CA ARG A 244 -18.54 18.43 29.81
C ARG A 244 -17.46 18.44 30.92
N ALA A 245 -17.21 17.33 31.59
CA ALA A 245 -15.96 17.11 32.27
C ALA A 245 -14.87 16.84 31.22
N GLU A 246 -13.77 17.58 31.30
CA GLU A 246 -12.62 17.50 30.41
C GLU A 246 -12.19 16.03 30.20
N GLY A 247 -12.42 15.46 29.02
CA GLY A 247 -12.09 14.08 28.65
C GLY A 247 -13.17 13.31 27.89
N HIS A 248 -14.44 13.50 28.19
CA HIS A 248 -15.55 12.79 27.54
C HIS A 248 -15.85 13.32 26.12
N ASP A 249 -15.51 14.59 25.85
CA ASP A 249 -15.69 15.17 24.49
C ASP A 249 -14.79 14.48 23.45
N HIS A 250 -13.56 14.12 23.84
CA HIS A 250 -12.64 13.40 22.94
C HIS A 250 -13.09 11.97 22.66
N GLU A 251 -13.63 11.27 23.67
CA GLU A 251 -14.17 9.92 23.51
C GLU A 251 -15.40 9.93 22.59
N ALA A 252 -16.35 10.83 22.82
CA ALA A 252 -17.53 10.96 21.96
C ALA A 252 -17.15 11.31 20.50
N GLN A 253 -16.20 12.20 20.31
CA GLN A 253 -15.69 12.56 18.98
C GLN A 253 -15.00 11.37 18.29
N ALA A 254 -14.18 10.62 19.02
CA ALA A 254 -13.52 9.41 18.52
C ALA A 254 -14.55 8.35 18.07
N LEU A 255 -15.58 8.13 18.88
CA LEU A 255 -16.66 7.19 18.57
C LEU A 255 -17.50 7.65 17.37
N LEU A 256 -17.82 8.94 17.26
CA LEU A 256 -18.51 9.50 16.11
C LEU A 256 -17.72 9.27 14.81
N LEU A 257 -16.41 9.53 14.84
CA LEU A 257 -15.52 9.27 13.71
C LEU A 257 -15.49 7.77 13.36
N ALA A 258 -15.32 6.92 14.37
CA ALA A 258 -15.25 5.48 14.21
C ALA A 258 -16.52 4.88 13.57
N THR A 259 -17.73 5.40 13.89
CA THR A 259 -18.97 4.93 13.23
C THR A 259 -18.97 5.18 11.74
N GLY A 260 -18.46 6.32 11.28
CA GLY A 260 -18.36 6.63 9.84
C GLY A 260 -17.34 5.76 9.12
N ILE A 261 -16.19 5.52 9.77
CA ILE A 261 -15.16 4.63 9.22
C ILE A 261 -15.67 3.18 9.20
N PHE A 262 -16.39 2.74 10.23
CA PHE A 262 -17.02 1.41 10.27
C PHE A 262 -17.95 1.18 9.08
N GLU A 263 -18.88 2.10 8.79
CA GLU A 263 -19.76 1.99 7.63
C GLU A 263 -18.99 1.90 6.32
N ARG A 264 -17.95 2.72 6.15
CA ARG A 264 -17.07 2.66 4.98
C ARG A 264 -16.37 1.31 4.88
N ALA A 265 -15.83 0.80 5.97
CA ALA A 265 -15.16 -0.50 6.00
C ALA A 265 -16.12 -1.64 5.62
N VAL A 266 -17.32 -1.67 6.17
CA VAL A 266 -18.36 -2.65 5.83
C VAL A 266 -18.73 -2.58 4.34
N TRP A 267 -18.89 -1.38 3.79
CA TRP A 267 -19.13 -1.20 2.35
C TRP A 267 -17.98 -1.76 1.51
N LEU A 268 -16.73 -1.49 1.90
CA LEU A 268 -15.53 -1.99 1.21
C LEU A 268 -15.40 -3.51 1.30
N VAL A 269 -15.74 -4.13 2.43
CA VAL A 269 -15.83 -5.58 2.57
C VAL A 269 -16.76 -6.16 1.51
N ARG A 270 -17.91 -5.55 1.30
CA ARG A 270 -18.86 -5.95 0.26
C ARG A 270 -18.27 -5.83 -1.14
N GLN A 271 -17.51 -4.75 -1.41
CA GLN A 271 -16.83 -4.59 -2.69
C GLN A 271 -15.76 -5.68 -2.91
N VAL A 272 -14.96 -6.01 -1.90
CA VAL A 272 -13.96 -7.07 -1.98
C VAL A 272 -14.60 -8.44 -2.22
N ALA A 273 -15.69 -8.74 -1.54
CA ALA A 273 -16.36 -10.04 -1.62
C ALA A 273 -17.04 -10.29 -2.97
N PHE A 274 -17.59 -9.24 -3.58
CA PHE A 274 -18.43 -9.34 -4.78
C PHE A 274 -17.82 -8.66 -6.01
N ALA A 275 -16.55 -8.25 -5.97
CA ALA A 275 -15.83 -7.73 -7.11
C ALA A 275 -15.74 -8.79 -8.22
N GLY A 276 -16.37 -8.52 -9.36
CA GLY A 276 -16.31 -9.41 -10.54
C GLY A 276 -17.46 -10.40 -10.70
N ARG A 277 -18.51 -10.27 -9.88
CA ARG A 277 -19.76 -10.99 -10.10
C ARG A 277 -20.81 -10.13 -10.79
#